data_6c526db062fbc642e29831b23913bc96
#
_entry.id   6c526db062fbc642e29831b23913bc96
#
_cell.length_a   1.000
_cell.length_b   1.000
_cell.length_c   1.000
_cell.angle_alpha   90.00
_cell.angle_beta   90.00
_cell.angle_gamma   90.00
#
_symmetry.space_group_name_H-M   'P 1'
#
loop_
_entity.id
_entity.type
_entity.pdbx_description
1 polymer ?
#
loop_
_entity_poly.entity_id
_entity_poly.type
_entity_poly.pdbx_seq_one_letter_code
_entity_poly.pdbx_strand_id
1 'polypeptide(L)'
;MFKNALRRYFNNYKGFSREVWILTLITFINRAGTMVLPFLSKYLKEDLGFTYTQVGWVMVSFGLGSLIGSWLGGKLSDKIGFYRIMIFSLLTSGILLFFLQYITSFKLLCLGMFGLMIIADMFRPAMFVSLTTYAKPENRTRALTLVRLAVNLGFAAGPALGGLLIMGIGYKGLFWVDGATCILAISLFWALVKEKKKPALLPHETVVITQHESVFKDRPFWVFLGACVISGILFFQLFTTIPLYHKEQFDLTEFQTGLLLTLNGIMIFFLEMPIVSFVERKKINKVKIVSLGCFFMGISLFLMLITSWVQILIIMMVFMTFAEMFVFPFSNSFAMSRAPKGHEGRYMAIFTMSYSMAHILSAKVGMALIDSWGYTANWIFMGTLGIIGMFLGIWTYKMVQKEQLH
;
A
#
# COMPACT_ATOMS: atom_id res chain seq x y z
N MET A 1 21.24 28.13 -11.10
CA MET A 1 20.11 27.22 -11.43
C MET A 1 19.71 26.32 -10.27
N PHE A 2 20.61 25.61 -9.62
CA PHE A 2 20.37 24.69 -8.49
C PHE A 2 19.75 25.36 -7.26
N LYS A 3 20.25 26.53 -6.81
CA LYS A 3 19.68 27.31 -5.68
C LYS A 3 18.22 27.72 -5.90
N ASN A 4 17.83 28.05 -7.13
CA ASN A 4 16.44 28.43 -7.45
C ASN A 4 15.52 27.20 -7.51
N ALA A 5 16.02 26.03 -7.92
CA ALA A 5 15.28 24.78 -7.88
C ALA A 5 15.04 24.32 -6.43
N LEU A 6 16.08 24.37 -5.58
CA LEU A 6 15.98 24.08 -4.15
C LEU A 6 15.00 25.05 -3.44
N ARG A 7 15.09 26.35 -3.72
CA ARG A 7 14.16 27.36 -3.13
C ARG A 7 12.72 27.13 -3.57
N ARG A 8 12.49 26.74 -4.82
CA ARG A 8 11.16 26.34 -5.31
C ARG A 8 10.68 25.06 -4.64
N TYR A 9 11.57 24.09 -4.46
CA TYR A 9 11.25 22.85 -3.75
C TYR A 9 10.82 23.13 -2.31
N PHE A 10 11.60 23.89 -1.54
CA PHE A 10 11.25 24.24 -0.15
C PHE A 10 10.01 25.15 -0.05
N ASN A 11 9.74 25.98 -1.05
CA ASN A 11 8.50 26.78 -1.07
C ASN A 11 7.24 25.91 -1.21
N ASN A 12 7.34 24.69 -1.76
CA ASN A 12 6.21 23.77 -1.81
C ASN A 12 5.78 23.28 -0.43
N TYR A 13 6.62 23.38 0.58
CA TYR A 13 6.33 22.99 1.96
C TYR A 13 5.84 24.15 2.84
N LYS A 14 5.70 25.36 2.31
CA LYS A 14 5.18 26.52 3.03
C LYS A 14 3.67 26.62 2.90
N GLY A 15 3.03 27.19 3.94
CA GLY A 15 1.60 27.52 3.95
C GLY A 15 0.67 26.41 4.42
N PHE A 16 1.20 25.31 4.98
CA PHE A 16 0.40 24.30 5.65
C PHE A 16 0.02 24.73 7.07
N SER A 17 -1.17 24.31 7.52
CA SER A 17 -1.58 24.47 8.90
C SER A 17 -0.74 23.60 9.85
N ARG A 18 -0.70 23.98 11.13
CA ARG A 18 -0.04 23.20 12.18
C ARG A 18 -0.57 21.78 12.23
N GLU A 19 -1.87 21.61 12.06
CA GLU A 19 -2.56 20.32 12.10
C GLU A 19 -2.12 19.40 10.93
N VAL A 20 -1.88 19.95 9.73
CA VAL A 20 -1.36 19.17 8.59
C VAL A 20 0.06 18.64 8.88
N TRP A 21 0.91 19.45 9.50
CA TRP A 21 2.25 18.99 9.92
C TRP A 21 2.18 17.90 10.99
N ILE A 22 1.28 18.05 11.97
CA ILE A 22 1.07 17.03 13.01
C ILE A 22 0.55 15.74 12.37
N LEU A 23 -0.43 15.80 11.46
CA LEU A 23 -0.94 14.64 10.71
C LEU A 23 0.17 13.97 9.91
N THR A 24 1.06 14.73 9.31
CA THR A 24 2.23 14.22 8.58
C THR A 24 3.19 13.48 9.52
N LEU A 25 3.50 14.07 10.66
CA LEU A 25 4.39 13.49 11.68
C LEU A 25 3.81 12.19 12.26
N ILE A 26 2.55 12.18 12.66
CA ILE A 26 1.92 10.97 13.21
C ILE A 26 1.82 9.86 12.16
N THR A 27 1.60 10.22 10.89
CA THR A 27 1.60 9.26 9.79
C THR A 27 2.99 8.68 9.60
N PHE A 28 4.03 9.49 9.64
CA PHE A 28 5.42 9.02 9.58
C PHE A 28 5.74 8.05 10.73
N ILE A 29 5.43 8.43 11.98
CA ILE A 29 5.67 7.58 13.17
C ILE A 29 4.92 6.25 13.04
N ASN A 30 3.64 6.28 12.68
CA ASN A 30 2.83 5.08 12.49
C ASN A 30 3.40 4.18 11.38
N ARG A 31 3.83 4.76 10.24
CA ARG A 31 4.37 3.99 9.12
C ARG A 31 5.79 3.47 9.38
N ALA A 32 6.63 4.23 10.04
CA ALA A 32 7.93 3.75 10.48
C ALA A 32 7.81 2.64 11.53
N GLY A 33 6.76 2.66 12.35
CA GLY A 33 6.44 1.62 13.32
C GLY A 33 5.78 0.38 12.71
N THR A 34 5.23 0.43 11.50
CA THR A 34 4.61 -0.73 10.84
C THR A 34 5.68 -1.74 10.42
N MET A 35 6.20 -2.48 11.40
CA MET A 35 7.33 -3.40 11.25
C MET A 35 6.87 -4.87 11.24
N VAL A 36 5.69 -5.17 11.76
CA VAL A 36 5.15 -6.54 11.80
C VAL A 36 4.91 -7.06 10.40
N LEU A 37 4.25 -6.29 9.52
CA LEU A 37 3.84 -6.75 8.19
C LEU A 37 5.00 -7.26 7.31
N PRO A 38 6.16 -6.57 7.17
CA PRO A 38 7.27 -7.03 6.34
C PRO A 38 7.87 -8.37 6.79
N PHE A 39 7.74 -8.71 8.05
CA PHE A 39 8.33 -9.91 8.63
C PHE A 39 7.28 -10.93 9.13
N LEU A 40 5.99 -10.64 8.93
CA LEU A 40 4.91 -11.50 9.44
C LEU A 40 5.00 -12.92 8.91
N SER A 41 5.24 -13.09 7.60
CA SER A 41 5.37 -14.42 7.00
C SER A 41 6.53 -15.22 7.58
N LYS A 42 7.69 -14.57 7.83
CA LYS A 42 8.85 -15.18 8.47
C LYS A 42 8.54 -15.56 9.93
N TYR A 43 7.97 -14.63 10.71
CA TYR A 43 7.53 -14.91 12.08
C TYR A 43 6.63 -16.14 12.16
N LEU A 44 5.62 -16.23 11.29
CA LEU A 44 4.70 -17.37 11.26
C LEU A 44 5.40 -18.68 10.91
N LYS A 45 6.35 -18.65 9.96
CA LYS A 45 7.05 -19.82 9.47
C LYS A 45 8.16 -20.28 10.41
N GLU A 46 9.02 -19.34 10.85
CA GLU A 46 10.27 -19.64 11.57
C GLU A 46 10.06 -19.72 13.09
N ASP A 47 9.30 -18.78 13.66
CA ASP A 47 9.12 -18.68 15.12
C ASP A 47 7.95 -19.55 15.61
N LEU A 48 6.84 -19.59 14.83
CA LEU A 48 5.65 -20.40 15.18
C LEU A 48 5.60 -21.77 14.49
N GLY A 49 6.49 -22.06 13.53
CA GLY A 49 6.57 -23.34 12.83
C GLY A 49 5.36 -23.65 11.93
N PHE A 50 4.62 -22.64 11.45
CA PHE A 50 3.46 -22.84 10.60
C PHE A 50 3.84 -23.35 9.22
N THR A 51 2.97 -24.16 8.62
CA THR A 51 3.10 -24.55 7.20
C THR A 51 2.85 -23.36 6.28
N TYR A 52 3.35 -23.40 5.04
CA TYR A 52 3.08 -22.35 4.04
C TYR A 52 1.58 -22.11 3.85
N THR A 53 0.80 -23.21 3.82
CA THR A 53 -0.65 -23.12 3.73
C THR A 53 -1.28 -22.36 4.91
N GLN A 54 -0.80 -22.60 6.14
CA GLN A 54 -1.27 -21.87 7.33
C GLN A 54 -0.86 -20.39 7.28
N VAL A 55 0.38 -20.09 6.89
CA VAL A 55 0.84 -18.71 6.67
C VAL A 55 -0.07 -17.99 5.67
N GLY A 56 -0.37 -18.64 4.53
CA GLY A 56 -1.28 -18.11 3.53
C GLY A 56 -2.67 -17.78 4.09
N TRP A 57 -3.24 -18.62 4.96
CA TRP A 57 -4.55 -18.34 5.58
C TRP A 57 -4.51 -17.20 6.60
N VAL A 58 -3.44 -17.04 7.37
CA VAL A 58 -3.28 -15.88 8.26
C VAL A 58 -3.22 -14.58 7.45
N MET A 59 -2.49 -14.58 6.32
CA MET A 59 -2.40 -13.42 5.43
C MET A 59 -3.74 -13.13 4.71
N VAL A 60 -4.53 -14.15 4.39
CA VAL A 60 -5.91 -13.98 3.89
C VAL A 60 -6.79 -13.31 4.96
N SER A 61 -6.70 -13.76 6.20
CA SER A 61 -7.45 -13.17 7.33
C SER A 61 -7.07 -11.70 7.54
N PHE A 62 -5.78 -11.38 7.45
CA PHE A 62 -5.25 -10.01 7.43
C PHE A 62 -5.90 -9.17 6.31
N GLY A 63 -5.87 -9.66 5.06
CA GLY A 63 -6.41 -8.95 3.90
C GLY A 63 -7.93 -8.73 3.97
N LEU A 64 -8.69 -9.73 4.42
CA LEU A 64 -10.15 -9.61 4.62
C LEU A 64 -10.48 -8.59 5.71
N GLY A 65 -9.74 -8.61 6.82
CA GLY A 65 -9.89 -7.63 7.89
C GLY A 65 -9.63 -6.21 7.39
N SER A 66 -8.56 -6.01 6.62
CA SER A 66 -8.21 -4.73 6.00
C SER A 66 -9.31 -4.18 5.08
N LEU A 67 -9.89 -5.04 4.24
CA LEU A 67 -10.99 -4.66 3.34
C LEU A 67 -12.21 -4.17 4.12
N ILE A 68 -12.64 -4.93 5.12
CA ILE A 68 -13.79 -4.58 5.96
C ILE A 68 -13.48 -3.32 6.78
N GLY A 69 -12.28 -3.22 7.35
CA GLY A 69 -11.83 -2.08 8.14
C GLY A 69 -11.83 -0.77 7.35
N SER A 70 -11.32 -0.78 6.13
CA SER A 70 -11.33 0.39 5.26
C SER A 70 -12.75 0.84 4.91
N TRP A 71 -13.67 -0.11 4.62
CA TRP A 71 -15.07 0.20 4.37
C TRP A 71 -15.78 0.77 5.61
N LEU A 72 -15.61 0.12 6.76
CA LEU A 72 -16.18 0.59 8.03
C LEU A 72 -15.64 1.96 8.43
N GLY A 73 -14.32 2.16 8.27
CA GLY A 73 -13.65 3.43 8.59
C GLY A 73 -14.22 4.60 7.80
N GLY A 74 -14.47 4.42 6.50
CA GLY A 74 -15.13 5.43 5.67
C GLY A 74 -16.55 5.75 6.17
N LYS A 75 -17.38 4.70 6.32
CA LYS A 75 -18.79 4.83 6.76
C LYS A 75 -18.93 5.43 8.18
N LEU A 76 -18.09 5.00 9.10
CA LEU A 76 -18.11 5.48 10.48
C LEU A 76 -17.54 6.90 10.61
N SER A 77 -16.52 7.27 9.81
CA SER A 77 -16.00 8.63 9.76
C SER A 77 -17.05 9.66 9.34
N ASP A 78 -18.00 9.26 8.48
CA ASP A 78 -19.12 10.11 8.09
C ASP A 78 -20.18 10.23 9.18
N LYS A 79 -20.38 9.19 10.01
CA LYS A 79 -21.41 9.15 11.06
C LYS A 79 -20.94 9.73 12.40
N ILE A 80 -19.77 9.31 12.87
CA ILE A 80 -19.25 9.59 14.22
C ILE A 80 -18.19 10.70 14.20
N GLY A 81 -17.63 10.96 13.01
CA GLY A 81 -16.54 11.91 12.80
C GLY A 81 -15.17 11.21 12.69
N PHE A 82 -14.34 11.73 11.79
CA PHE A 82 -13.01 11.17 11.50
C PHE A 82 -12.08 11.21 12.75
N TYR A 83 -12.19 12.24 13.57
CA TYR A 83 -11.31 12.46 14.74
C TYR A 83 -11.41 11.29 15.74
N ARG A 84 -12.63 10.90 16.09
CA ARG A 84 -12.90 9.80 17.03
C ARG A 84 -12.49 8.44 16.43
N ILE A 85 -12.73 8.24 15.12
CA ILE A 85 -12.34 7.01 14.43
C ILE A 85 -10.82 6.87 14.40
N MET A 86 -10.06 7.93 14.13
CA MET A 86 -8.60 7.91 14.17
C MET A 86 -8.07 7.51 15.56
N ILE A 87 -8.61 8.11 16.63
CA ILE A 87 -8.21 7.77 18.00
C ILE A 87 -8.55 6.32 18.32
N PHE A 88 -9.80 5.91 18.10
CA PHE A 88 -10.23 4.54 18.36
C PHE A 88 -9.37 3.52 17.60
N SER A 89 -9.15 3.73 16.32
CA SER A 89 -8.42 2.81 15.46
C SER A 89 -6.99 2.59 15.94
N LEU A 90 -6.17 3.66 16.04
CA LEU A 90 -4.75 3.50 16.41
C LEU A 90 -4.55 3.10 17.88
N LEU A 91 -5.37 3.61 18.80
CA LEU A 91 -5.25 3.24 20.20
C LEU A 91 -5.58 1.75 20.40
N THR A 92 -6.72 1.32 19.87
CA THR A 92 -7.16 -0.08 20.04
C THR A 92 -6.26 -1.04 19.26
N SER A 93 -5.83 -0.72 18.05
CA SER A 93 -4.88 -1.57 17.31
C SER A 93 -3.52 -1.65 17.99
N GLY A 94 -3.02 -0.55 18.56
CA GLY A 94 -1.79 -0.56 19.34
C GLY A 94 -1.88 -1.47 20.58
N ILE A 95 -3.00 -1.41 21.31
CA ILE A 95 -3.26 -2.30 22.46
C ILE A 95 -3.36 -3.77 21.99
N LEU A 96 -4.09 -4.03 20.91
CA LEU A 96 -4.24 -5.40 20.38
C LEU A 96 -2.91 -6.02 19.96
N LEU A 97 -1.98 -5.23 19.40
CA LEU A 97 -0.65 -5.70 19.03
C LEU A 97 0.13 -6.23 20.24
N PHE A 98 0.03 -5.60 21.41
CA PHE A 98 0.66 -6.12 22.63
C PHE A 98 0.13 -7.48 23.06
N PHE A 99 -1.15 -7.76 22.81
CA PHE A 99 -1.74 -9.07 23.15
C PHE A 99 -1.50 -10.11 22.05
N LEU A 100 -1.44 -9.70 20.79
CA LEU A 100 -1.33 -10.61 19.66
C LEU A 100 -0.05 -11.47 19.69
N GLN A 101 1.05 -10.94 20.21
CA GLN A 101 2.32 -11.67 20.38
C GLN A 101 2.25 -12.92 21.25
N TYR A 102 1.23 -13.04 22.11
CA TYR A 102 1.04 -14.20 22.98
C TYR A 102 0.19 -15.28 22.31
N ILE A 103 -0.40 -14.99 21.15
CA ILE A 103 -1.25 -15.93 20.43
C ILE A 103 -0.37 -16.79 19.52
N THR A 104 -0.23 -18.06 19.85
CA THR A 104 0.52 -19.06 19.06
C THR A 104 -0.38 -20.04 18.31
N SER A 105 -1.67 -20.10 18.68
CA SER A 105 -2.63 -20.98 18.01
C SER A 105 -3.02 -20.42 16.63
N PHE A 106 -2.92 -21.26 15.59
CA PHE A 106 -3.27 -20.90 14.21
C PHE A 106 -4.67 -20.26 14.07
N LYS A 107 -5.70 -20.91 14.64
CA LYS A 107 -7.09 -20.43 14.54
C LYS A 107 -7.28 -19.07 15.24
N LEU A 108 -6.71 -18.94 16.45
CA LEU A 108 -6.80 -17.69 17.21
C LEU A 108 -6.00 -16.58 16.55
N LEU A 109 -4.88 -16.90 15.91
CA LEU A 109 -4.07 -15.91 15.20
C LEU A 109 -4.77 -15.41 13.94
N CYS A 110 -5.43 -16.29 13.17
CA CYS A 110 -6.29 -15.87 12.06
C CYS A 110 -7.39 -14.89 12.52
N LEU A 111 -8.07 -15.23 13.62
CA LEU A 111 -9.12 -14.37 14.17
C LEU A 111 -8.55 -13.05 14.73
N GLY A 112 -7.42 -13.12 15.42
CA GLY A 112 -6.73 -11.96 15.98
C GLY A 112 -6.23 -10.99 14.89
N MET A 113 -5.61 -11.51 13.82
CA MET A 113 -5.15 -10.71 12.68
C MET A 113 -6.33 -10.11 11.91
N PHE A 114 -7.41 -10.87 11.71
CA PHE A 114 -8.64 -10.37 11.12
C PHE A 114 -9.23 -9.21 11.92
N GLY A 115 -9.40 -9.38 13.23
CA GLY A 115 -9.93 -8.34 14.12
C GLY A 115 -9.01 -7.11 14.22
N LEU A 116 -7.69 -7.34 14.37
CA LEU A 116 -6.70 -6.27 14.37
C LEU A 116 -6.83 -5.41 13.10
N MET A 117 -6.89 -6.04 11.93
CA MET A 117 -6.90 -5.31 10.66
C MET A 117 -8.23 -4.61 10.37
N ILE A 118 -9.35 -5.14 10.85
CA ILE A 118 -10.63 -4.38 10.81
C ILE A 118 -10.45 -3.04 11.52
N ILE A 119 -9.85 -3.04 12.70
CA ILE A 119 -9.70 -1.85 13.52
C ILE A 119 -8.62 -0.93 12.97
N ALA A 120 -7.44 -1.47 12.64
CA ALA A 120 -6.28 -0.69 12.19
C ALA A 120 -6.56 0.05 10.88
N ASP A 121 -7.21 -0.60 9.91
CA ASP A 121 -7.45 0.01 8.59
C ASP A 121 -8.65 0.97 8.54
N MET A 122 -9.40 1.12 9.63
CA MET A 122 -10.32 2.26 9.78
C MET A 122 -9.58 3.61 9.79
N PHE A 123 -8.31 3.63 10.20
CA PHE A 123 -7.50 4.83 10.29
C PHE A 123 -7.32 5.53 8.93
N ARG A 124 -7.04 4.77 7.87
CA ARG A 124 -6.68 5.32 6.55
C ARG A 124 -7.76 6.25 5.97
N PRO A 125 -9.02 5.85 5.80
CA PRO A 125 -10.05 6.74 5.28
C PRO A 125 -10.33 7.92 6.21
N ALA A 126 -10.31 7.72 7.53
CA ALA A 126 -10.48 8.80 8.50
C ALA A 126 -9.37 9.85 8.40
N MET A 127 -8.12 9.43 8.20
CA MET A 127 -6.98 10.31 7.99
C MET A 127 -7.12 11.14 6.72
N PHE A 128 -7.59 10.58 5.60
CA PHE A 128 -7.86 11.35 4.38
C PHE A 128 -8.93 12.42 4.60
N VAL A 129 -10.01 12.10 5.31
CA VAL A 129 -11.05 13.08 5.67
C VAL A 129 -10.47 14.18 6.57
N SER A 130 -9.59 13.83 7.52
CA SER A 130 -8.94 14.80 8.38
C SER A 130 -8.09 15.81 7.59
N LEU A 131 -7.31 15.33 6.61
CA LEU A 131 -6.49 16.19 5.75
C LEU A 131 -7.34 17.21 4.99
N THR A 132 -8.48 16.78 4.42
CA THR A 132 -9.37 17.71 3.70
C THR A 132 -10.05 18.72 4.62
N THR A 133 -10.16 18.41 5.90
CA THR A 133 -10.77 19.30 6.92
C THR A 133 -9.78 20.31 7.48
N TYR A 134 -8.53 19.90 7.70
CA TYR A 134 -7.49 20.77 8.30
C TYR A 134 -6.67 21.53 7.26
N ALA A 135 -6.59 21.04 6.03
CA ALA A 135 -5.91 21.74 4.94
C ALA A 135 -6.80 22.83 4.33
N LYS A 136 -6.22 23.99 4.03
CA LYS A 136 -6.90 25.02 3.23
C LYS A 136 -7.25 24.46 1.84
N PRO A 137 -8.38 24.88 1.23
CA PRO A 137 -8.80 24.38 -0.09
C PRO A 137 -7.69 24.41 -1.15
N GLU A 138 -6.93 25.52 -1.19
CA GLU A 138 -5.84 25.72 -2.16
C GLU A 138 -4.64 24.78 -1.94
N ASN A 139 -4.51 24.23 -0.74
CA ASN A 139 -3.36 23.41 -0.33
C ASN A 139 -3.70 21.92 -0.17
N ARG A 140 -4.94 21.49 -0.42
CA ARG A 140 -5.39 20.10 -0.18
C ARG A 140 -4.53 19.07 -0.92
N THR A 141 -4.31 19.27 -2.22
CA THR A 141 -3.49 18.36 -3.03
C THR A 141 -2.05 18.30 -2.50
N ARG A 142 -1.47 19.44 -2.13
CA ARG A 142 -0.12 19.51 -1.56
C ARG A 142 -0.03 18.84 -0.19
N ALA A 143 -1.07 18.96 0.64
CA ALA A 143 -1.15 18.28 1.95
C ALA A 143 -1.21 16.75 1.78
N LEU A 144 -1.97 16.25 0.81
CA LEU A 144 -2.01 14.83 0.46
C LEU A 144 -0.63 14.33 0.01
N THR A 145 0.08 15.11 -0.82
CA THR A 145 1.44 14.78 -1.26
C THR A 145 2.42 14.74 -0.09
N LEU A 146 2.32 15.69 0.86
CA LEU A 146 3.18 15.74 2.05
C LEU A 146 2.99 14.50 2.93
N VAL A 147 1.74 14.08 3.17
CA VAL A 147 1.45 12.87 3.94
C VAL A 147 1.92 11.61 3.20
N ARG A 148 1.76 11.55 1.88
CA ARG A 148 2.29 10.45 1.06
C ARG A 148 3.82 10.35 1.17
N LEU A 149 4.51 11.48 1.21
CA LEU A 149 5.95 11.53 1.46
C LEU A 149 6.32 10.92 2.81
N ALA A 150 5.56 11.26 3.87
CA ALA A 150 5.74 10.68 5.20
C ALA A 150 5.48 9.16 5.21
N VAL A 151 4.47 8.68 4.48
CA VAL A 151 4.20 7.25 4.32
C VAL A 151 5.41 6.55 3.68
N ASN A 152 5.93 7.06 2.56
CA ASN A 152 7.06 6.45 1.85
C ASN A 152 8.34 6.46 2.69
N LEU A 153 8.60 7.57 3.40
CA LEU A 153 9.75 7.66 4.29
C LEU A 153 9.64 6.69 5.49
N GLY A 154 8.43 6.54 6.04
CA GLY A 154 8.15 5.55 7.08
C GLY A 154 8.39 4.11 6.61
N PHE A 155 7.90 3.76 5.43
CA PHE A 155 8.15 2.46 4.81
C PHE A 155 9.61 2.23 4.40
N ALA A 156 10.38 3.29 4.15
CA ALA A 156 11.82 3.16 3.94
C ALA A 156 12.57 2.83 5.23
N ALA A 157 12.18 3.42 6.37
CA ALA A 157 12.85 3.24 7.66
C ALA A 157 12.39 1.96 8.40
N GLY A 158 11.09 1.65 8.36
CA GLY A 158 10.45 0.60 9.14
C GLY A 158 11.11 -0.77 9.00
N PRO A 159 11.28 -1.31 7.79
CA PRO A 159 11.82 -2.66 7.60
C PRO A 159 13.26 -2.83 8.11
N ALA A 160 14.14 -1.85 7.89
CA ALA A 160 15.52 -1.91 8.39
C ALA A 160 15.55 -1.86 9.93
N LEU A 161 14.77 -0.97 10.54
CA LEU A 161 14.63 -0.89 11.99
C LEU A 161 14.01 -2.16 12.55
N GLY A 162 12.98 -2.71 11.88
CA GLY A 162 12.35 -3.97 12.25
C GLY A 162 13.33 -5.15 12.19
N GLY A 163 14.16 -5.23 11.16
CA GLY A 163 15.20 -6.25 11.06
C GLY A 163 16.23 -6.16 12.18
N LEU A 164 16.67 -4.95 12.57
CA LEU A 164 17.55 -4.75 13.72
C LEU A 164 16.88 -5.15 15.04
N LEU A 165 15.60 -4.84 15.22
CA LEU A 165 14.86 -5.23 16.42
C LEU A 165 14.76 -6.76 16.55
N ILE A 166 14.50 -7.47 15.44
CA ILE A 166 14.44 -8.95 15.45
C ILE A 166 15.77 -9.53 15.90
N MET A 167 16.90 -9.01 15.39
CA MET A 167 18.23 -9.47 15.79
C MET A 167 18.54 -9.23 17.28
N GLY A 168 17.98 -8.15 17.87
CA GLY A 168 18.21 -7.80 19.28
C GLY A 168 17.25 -8.46 20.27
N ILE A 169 15.95 -8.40 19.99
CA ILE A 169 14.87 -8.79 20.92
C ILE A 169 13.86 -9.80 20.32
N GLY A 170 14.15 -10.30 19.13
CA GLY A 170 13.31 -11.29 18.43
C GLY A 170 12.05 -10.71 17.80
N TYR A 171 11.27 -11.57 17.15
CA TYR A 171 10.03 -11.18 16.44
C TYR A 171 8.97 -10.54 17.36
N LYS A 172 8.90 -10.93 18.62
CA LYS A 172 7.97 -10.35 19.59
C LYS A 172 8.19 -8.85 19.81
N GLY A 173 9.44 -8.39 19.68
CA GLY A 173 9.80 -6.98 19.74
C GLY A 173 9.09 -6.13 18.68
N LEU A 174 8.79 -6.68 17.52
CA LEU A 174 8.06 -5.97 16.47
C LEU A 174 6.65 -5.57 16.92
N PHE A 175 5.94 -6.47 17.61
CA PHE A 175 4.60 -6.22 18.12
C PHE A 175 4.62 -5.11 19.20
N TRP A 176 5.66 -5.11 20.06
CA TRP A 176 5.85 -4.06 21.06
C TRP A 176 6.08 -2.69 20.42
N VAL A 177 6.98 -2.60 19.47
CA VAL A 177 7.35 -1.33 18.84
C VAL A 177 6.22 -0.82 17.96
N ASP A 178 5.57 -1.67 17.18
CA ASP A 178 4.43 -1.30 16.34
C ASP A 178 3.25 -0.83 17.21
N GLY A 179 2.94 -1.56 18.29
CA GLY A 179 1.92 -1.16 19.26
C GLY A 179 2.24 0.18 19.94
N ALA A 180 3.49 0.34 20.41
CA ALA A 180 3.93 1.59 21.07
C ALA A 180 3.90 2.79 20.12
N THR A 181 4.33 2.63 18.86
CA THR A 181 4.30 3.72 17.86
C THR A 181 2.87 4.10 17.47
N CYS A 182 1.94 3.14 17.38
CA CYS A 182 0.52 3.43 17.19
C CYS A 182 -0.04 4.29 18.35
N ILE A 183 0.22 3.88 19.59
CA ILE A 183 -0.24 4.62 20.79
C ILE A 183 0.43 6.00 20.87
N LEU A 184 1.75 6.07 20.63
CA LEU A 184 2.48 7.34 20.64
C LEU A 184 1.92 8.31 19.57
N ALA A 185 1.77 7.84 18.34
CA ALA A 185 1.25 8.65 17.24
C ALA A 185 -0.13 9.23 17.57
N ILE A 186 -1.03 8.39 18.08
CA ILE A 186 -2.40 8.86 18.37
C ILE A 186 -2.48 9.72 19.63
N SER A 187 -1.63 9.48 20.63
CA SER A 187 -1.53 10.33 21.81
C SER A 187 -1.03 11.71 21.45
N LEU A 188 -0.04 11.84 20.57
CA LEU A 188 0.41 13.11 20.01
C LEU A 188 -0.71 13.83 19.25
N PHE A 189 -1.47 13.08 18.43
CA PHE A 189 -2.62 13.65 17.73
C PHE A 189 -3.66 14.20 18.69
N TRP A 190 -4.07 13.40 19.67
CA TRP A 190 -5.07 13.78 20.67
C TRP A 190 -4.65 15.00 21.50
N ALA A 191 -3.37 15.07 21.89
CA ALA A 191 -2.84 16.19 22.69
C ALA A 191 -2.68 17.48 21.88
N LEU A 192 -2.35 17.40 20.59
CA LEU A 192 -1.92 18.56 19.80
C LEU A 192 -2.98 19.08 18.82
N VAL A 193 -3.97 18.25 18.44
CA VAL A 193 -4.99 18.58 17.44
C VAL A 193 -6.37 18.62 18.08
N LYS A 194 -7.06 19.74 17.93
CA LYS A 194 -8.45 19.87 18.39
C LYS A 194 -9.42 19.28 17.37
N GLU A 195 -10.49 18.63 17.87
CA GLU A 195 -11.56 18.10 17.02
C GLU A 195 -12.20 19.24 16.22
N LYS A 196 -12.24 19.11 14.90
CA LYS A 196 -13.03 19.96 14.01
C LYS A 196 -14.13 19.14 13.38
N LYS A 197 -15.35 19.61 13.45
CA LYS A 197 -16.46 19.01 12.70
C LYS A 197 -16.24 19.25 11.22
N LYS A 198 -16.52 18.23 10.40
CA LYS A 198 -16.56 18.37 8.93
C LYS A 198 -17.49 19.54 8.60
N PRO A 199 -17.10 20.52 7.77
CA PRO A 199 -18.03 21.53 7.29
C PRO A 199 -19.25 20.81 6.70
N ALA A 200 -20.46 21.19 7.11
CA ALA A 200 -21.67 20.69 6.48
C ALA A 200 -21.56 20.98 4.99
N LEU A 201 -21.75 19.96 4.16
CA LEU A 201 -21.87 20.14 2.72
C LEU A 201 -22.99 21.15 2.51
N LEU A 202 -22.68 22.30 1.89
CA LEU A 202 -23.70 23.27 1.51
C LEU A 202 -24.72 22.54 0.62
N PRO A 203 -26.05 22.75 0.85
CA PRO A 203 -27.11 22.02 0.14
C PRO A 203 -27.16 22.29 -1.37
N HIS A 204 -26.20 23.00 -1.95
CA HIS A 204 -26.24 23.52 -3.31
C HIS A 204 -25.34 22.83 -4.34
N GLU A 205 -24.72 21.71 -3.99
CA GLU A 205 -24.21 20.79 -5.01
C GLU A 205 -25.10 19.55 -5.11
N THR A 206 -26.38 19.77 -5.43
CA THR A 206 -27.19 18.78 -6.12
C THR A 206 -26.53 18.56 -7.48
N VAL A 207 -25.58 17.62 -7.51
CA VAL A 207 -25.05 17.12 -8.76
C VAL A 207 -26.25 16.64 -9.56
N VAL A 208 -26.53 17.32 -10.65
CA VAL A 208 -27.51 16.86 -11.65
C VAL A 208 -27.04 15.47 -12.05
N ILE A 209 -27.77 14.46 -11.60
CA ILE A 209 -27.54 13.06 -11.96
C ILE A 209 -27.92 12.94 -13.43
N THR A 210 -27.00 13.26 -14.32
CA THR A 210 -27.12 12.81 -15.70
C THR A 210 -27.11 11.28 -15.65
N GLN A 211 -28.08 10.65 -16.32
CA GLN A 211 -28.18 9.19 -16.43
C GLN A 211 -26.84 8.65 -16.97
N HIS A 212 -25.98 8.19 -16.06
CA HIS A 212 -24.72 7.61 -16.45
C HIS A 212 -24.85 6.08 -16.45
N GLU A 213 -24.28 5.50 -17.49
CA GLU A 213 -24.14 4.05 -17.58
C GLU A 213 -23.44 3.50 -16.32
N SER A 214 -23.94 2.36 -15.85
CA SER A 214 -23.39 1.69 -14.68
C SER A 214 -21.90 1.41 -14.88
N VAL A 215 -21.05 1.63 -13.84
CA VAL A 215 -19.62 1.26 -13.85
C VAL A 215 -19.39 -0.19 -14.31
N PHE A 216 -20.39 -1.07 -14.13
CA PHE A 216 -20.35 -2.47 -14.56
C PHE A 216 -20.40 -2.63 -16.09
N LYS A 217 -20.82 -1.61 -16.84
CA LYS A 217 -20.82 -1.62 -18.31
C LYS A 217 -19.53 -1.08 -18.92
N ASP A 218 -18.66 -0.45 -18.13
CA ASP A 218 -17.37 0.09 -18.58
C ASP A 218 -16.33 -1.03 -18.80
N ARG A 219 -16.40 -1.68 -19.98
CA ARG A 219 -15.49 -2.80 -20.32
C ARG A 219 -14.01 -2.43 -20.24
N PRO A 220 -13.52 -1.29 -20.79
CA PRO A 220 -12.12 -0.91 -20.63
C PRO A 220 -11.66 -0.79 -19.18
N PHE A 221 -12.53 -0.28 -18.29
CA PHE A 221 -12.22 -0.17 -16.88
C PHE A 221 -12.07 -1.55 -16.21
N TRP A 222 -12.93 -2.52 -16.55
CA TRP A 222 -12.82 -3.88 -15.99
C TRP A 222 -11.58 -4.62 -16.46
N VAL A 223 -11.20 -4.51 -17.74
CA VAL A 223 -9.94 -5.08 -18.25
C VAL A 223 -8.74 -4.42 -17.55
N PHE A 224 -8.79 -3.11 -17.35
CA PHE A 224 -7.78 -2.38 -16.59
C PHE A 224 -7.67 -2.85 -15.13
N LEU A 225 -8.80 -3.07 -14.46
CA LEU A 225 -8.81 -3.63 -13.09
C LEU A 225 -8.14 -5.00 -13.03
N GLY A 226 -8.31 -5.83 -14.07
CA GLY A 226 -7.57 -7.09 -14.18
C GLY A 226 -6.05 -6.89 -14.15
N ALA A 227 -5.52 -5.91 -14.89
CA ALA A 227 -4.10 -5.56 -14.83
C ALA A 227 -3.69 -5.02 -13.44
N CYS A 228 -4.56 -4.25 -12.78
CA CYS A 228 -4.33 -3.77 -11.41
C CYS A 228 -4.30 -4.90 -10.38
N VAL A 229 -5.21 -5.87 -10.49
CA VAL A 229 -5.20 -7.07 -9.62
C VAL A 229 -3.90 -7.83 -9.79
N ILE A 230 -3.48 -8.08 -11.02
CA ILE A 230 -2.22 -8.77 -11.30
C ILE A 230 -1.05 -7.99 -10.71
N SER A 231 -0.93 -6.69 -11.00
CA SER A 231 0.17 -5.89 -10.45
C SER A 231 0.17 -5.89 -8.91
N GLY A 232 -1.00 -5.86 -8.29
CA GLY A 232 -1.12 -5.99 -6.84
C GLY A 232 -0.66 -7.36 -6.32
N ILE A 233 -1.02 -8.47 -7.00
CA ILE A 233 -0.56 -9.82 -6.65
C ILE A 233 0.97 -9.88 -6.66
N LEU A 234 1.61 -9.34 -7.69
CA LEU A 234 3.06 -9.32 -7.82
C LEU A 234 3.74 -8.45 -6.77
N PHE A 235 3.18 -7.26 -6.51
CA PHE A 235 3.69 -6.33 -5.51
C PHE A 235 3.65 -6.92 -4.10
N PHE A 236 2.54 -7.53 -3.71
CA PHE A 236 2.40 -8.09 -2.36
C PHE A 236 3.30 -9.30 -2.09
N GLN A 237 3.95 -9.89 -3.12
CA GLN A 237 5.00 -10.88 -2.90
C GLN A 237 6.16 -10.32 -2.06
N LEU A 238 6.40 -8.99 -2.10
CA LEU A 238 7.42 -8.32 -1.27
C LEU A 238 7.21 -8.52 0.24
N PHE A 239 5.97 -8.75 0.67
CA PHE A 239 5.60 -8.88 2.08
C PHE A 239 5.19 -10.31 2.46
N THR A 240 5.08 -11.21 1.48
CA THR A 240 4.60 -12.57 1.71
C THR A 240 5.69 -13.61 1.45
N THR A 241 6.03 -13.86 0.21
CA THR A 241 6.93 -14.96 -0.20
C THR A 241 8.39 -14.56 -0.30
N ILE A 242 8.69 -13.32 -0.69
CA ILE A 242 10.07 -12.84 -0.89
C ILE A 242 10.87 -12.84 0.42
N PRO A 243 10.35 -12.41 1.59
CA PRO A 243 11.10 -12.48 2.84
C PRO A 243 11.48 -13.91 3.25
N LEU A 244 10.60 -14.88 2.98
CA LEU A 244 10.89 -16.31 3.21
C LEU A 244 11.98 -16.79 2.26
N TYR A 245 11.85 -16.49 0.96
CA TYR A 245 12.85 -16.84 -0.05
C TYR A 245 14.23 -16.28 0.26
N HIS A 246 14.32 -15.03 0.73
CA HIS A 246 15.58 -14.43 1.16
C HIS A 246 16.28 -15.27 2.23
N LYS A 247 15.52 -15.77 3.21
CA LYS A 247 16.06 -16.61 4.27
C LYS A 247 16.40 -18.02 3.77
N GLU A 248 15.46 -18.69 3.15
CA GLU A 248 15.57 -20.11 2.80
C GLU A 248 16.55 -20.37 1.64
N GLN A 249 16.68 -19.45 0.69
CA GLN A 249 17.56 -19.62 -0.48
C GLN A 249 18.91 -18.92 -0.37
N PHE A 250 18.99 -17.78 0.32
CA PHE A 250 20.19 -16.95 0.40
C PHE A 250 20.71 -16.78 1.84
N ASP A 251 20.04 -17.36 2.82
CA ASP A 251 20.34 -17.23 4.26
C ASP A 251 20.52 -15.77 4.73
N LEU A 252 19.75 -14.83 4.14
CA LEU A 252 19.80 -13.45 4.55
C LEU A 252 19.20 -13.26 5.93
N THR A 253 19.83 -12.39 6.70
CA THR A 253 19.26 -11.91 7.97
C THR A 253 18.05 -11.01 7.73
N GLU A 254 17.24 -10.83 8.77
CA GLU A 254 16.08 -9.91 8.76
C GLU A 254 16.51 -8.49 8.46
N PHE A 255 17.66 -8.06 8.98
CA PHE A 255 18.25 -6.76 8.71
C PHE A 255 18.59 -6.59 7.23
N GLN A 256 19.22 -7.58 6.60
CA GLN A 256 19.55 -7.53 5.17
C GLN A 256 18.30 -7.49 4.29
N THR A 257 17.27 -8.29 4.64
CA THR A 257 15.95 -8.22 4.00
C THR A 257 15.31 -6.84 4.19
N GLY A 258 15.40 -6.28 5.39
CA GLY A 258 14.93 -4.93 5.70
C GLY A 258 15.66 -3.85 4.89
N LEU A 259 16.97 -3.98 4.66
CA LEU A 259 17.75 -3.05 3.83
C LEU A 259 17.27 -3.05 2.36
N LEU A 260 16.91 -4.21 1.79
CA LEU A 260 16.35 -4.28 0.45
C LEU A 260 15.00 -3.53 0.35
N LEU A 261 14.13 -3.68 1.35
CA LEU A 261 12.88 -2.92 1.42
C LEU A 261 13.12 -1.42 1.67
N THR A 262 14.16 -1.08 2.43
CA THR A 262 14.59 0.32 2.61
C THR A 262 15.08 0.93 1.30
N LEU A 263 15.84 0.17 0.50
CA LEU A 263 16.27 0.60 -0.84
C LEU A 263 15.06 0.95 -1.72
N ASN A 264 14.02 0.09 -1.71
CA ASN A 264 12.75 0.37 -2.40
C ASN A 264 12.17 1.71 -1.96
N GLY A 265 11.97 1.92 -0.66
CA GLY A 265 11.38 3.16 -0.14
C GLY A 265 12.21 4.41 -0.44
N ILE A 266 13.54 4.34 -0.36
CA ILE A 266 14.45 5.44 -0.69
C ILE A 266 14.36 5.78 -2.19
N MET A 267 14.36 4.78 -3.06
CA MET A 267 14.22 5.00 -4.51
C MET A 267 12.88 5.68 -4.84
N ILE A 268 11.78 5.23 -4.25
CA ILE A 268 10.47 5.87 -4.43
C ILE A 268 10.52 7.33 -3.99
N PHE A 269 11.07 7.60 -2.80
CA PHE A 269 11.17 8.94 -2.26
C PHE A 269 11.87 9.93 -3.20
N PHE A 270 12.97 9.52 -3.81
CA PHE A 270 13.75 10.40 -4.69
C PHE A 270 13.28 10.41 -6.14
N LEU A 271 12.80 9.28 -6.68
CA LEU A 271 12.59 9.09 -8.11
C LEU A 271 11.13 9.18 -8.54
N GLU A 272 10.14 8.90 -7.68
CA GLU A 272 8.74 8.86 -8.09
C GLU A 272 8.25 10.19 -8.66
N MET A 273 8.49 11.31 -7.97
CA MET A 273 8.05 12.63 -8.43
C MET A 273 8.71 13.08 -9.75
N PRO A 274 10.03 12.93 -9.94
CA PRO A 274 10.68 13.14 -11.24
C PRO A 274 10.06 12.30 -12.36
N ILE A 275 9.80 11.02 -12.12
CA ILE A 275 9.20 10.10 -13.11
C ILE A 275 7.79 10.55 -13.49
N VAL A 276 6.93 10.80 -12.50
CA VAL A 276 5.57 11.27 -12.71
C VAL A 276 5.57 12.57 -13.51
N SER A 277 6.38 13.54 -13.10
CA SER A 277 6.50 14.83 -13.80
C SER A 277 7.04 14.69 -15.23
N PHE A 278 7.93 13.75 -15.50
CA PHE A 278 8.44 13.46 -16.84
C PHE A 278 7.33 12.88 -17.74
N VAL A 279 6.60 11.89 -17.25
CA VAL A 279 5.50 11.22 -17.98
C VAL A 279 4.39 12.23 -18.31
N GLU A 280 4.01 13.08 -17.34
CA GLU A 280 2.98 14.10 -17.53
C GLU A 280 3.41 15.17 -18.55
N ARG A 281 4.64 15.70 -18.45
CA ARG A 281 5.18 16.68 -19.40
C ARG A 281 5.27 16.14 -20.82
N LYS A 282 5.63 14.89 -20.98
CA LYS A 282 5.70 14.22 -22.28
C LYS A 282 4.34 13.71 -22.77
N LYS A 283 3.27 13.89 -21.97
CA LYS A 283 1.91 13.43 -22.28
C LYS A 283 1.85 11.94 -22.65
N ILE A 284 2.70 11.12 -22.00
CA ILE A 284 2.71 9.69 -22.26
C ILE A 284 1.42 9.08 -21.69
N ASN A 285 0.81 8.18 -22.44
CA ASN A 285 -0.44 7.55 -22.02
C ASN A 285 -0.26 6.73 -20.74
N LYS A 286 -1.08 7.01 -19.73
CA LYS A 286 -1.00 6.40 -18.40
C LYS A 286 -1.12 4.88 -18.43
N VAL A 287 -2.01 4.34 -19.27
CA VAL A 287 -2.24 2.88 -19.38
C VAL A 287 -1.02 2.18 -19.98
N LYS A 288 -0.30 2.80 -20.94
CA LYS A 288 0.96 2.27 -21.45
C LYS A 288 2.04 2.18 -20.37
N ILE A 289 2.12 3.19 -19.49
CA ILE A 289 3.07 3.18 -18.38
C ILE A 289 2.72 2.07 -17.38
N VAL A 290 1.44 1.89 -17.05
CA VAL A 290 0.98 0.78 -16.20
C VAL A 290 1.33 -0.57 -16.83
N SER A 291 1.13 -0.74 -18.15
CA SER A 291 1.52 -1.96 -18.87
C SER A 291 3.02 -2.24 -18.76
N LEU A 292 3.85 -1.21 -18.93
CA LEU A 292 5.31 -1.31 -18.76
C LEU A 292 5.67 -1.68 -17.32
N GLY A 293 4.96 -1.12 -16.33
CA GLY A 293 5.13 -1.47 -14.93
C GLY A 293 4.82 -2.94 -14.64
N CYS A 294 3.71 -3.49 -15.17
CA CYS A 294 3.39 -4.91 -15.04
C CYS A 294 4.50 -5.79 -15.63
N PHE A 295 5.04 -5.42 -16.79
CA PHE A 295 6.17 -6.12 -17.41
C PHE A 295 7.43 -6.10 -16.51
N PHE A 296 7.78 -4.95 -15.95
CA PHE A 296 8.93 -4.84 -15.05
C PHE A 296 8.73 -5.64 -13.76
N MET A 297 7.50 -5.69 -13.20
CA MET A 297 7.18 -6.58 -12.07
C MET A 297 7.40 -8.05 -12.45
N GLY A 298 6.95 -8.46 -13.64
CA GLY A 298 7.18 -9.82 -14.15
C GLY A 298 8.66 -10.15 -14.27
N ILE A 299 9.45 -9.25 -14.90
CA ILE A 299 10.92 -9.42 -15.01
C ILE A 299 11.55 -9.52 -13.62
N SER A 300 11.19 -8.66 -12.67
CA SER A 300 11.77 -8.67 -11.32
C SER A 300 11.61 -10.04 -10.65
N LEU A 301 10.46 -10.70 -10.83
CA LEU A 301 10.21 -12.01 -10.26
C LEU A 301 10.87 -13.15 -11.04
N PHE A 302 11.03 -13.02 -12.36
CA PHE A 302 11.87 -13.96 -13.13
C PHE A 302 13.35 -13.91 -12.73
N LEU A 303 13.86 -12.75 -12.32
CA LEU A 303 15.24 -12.65 -11.81
C LEU A 303 15.47 -13.51 -10.56
N MET A 304 14.41 -13.79 -9.77
CA MET A 304 14.49 -14.69 -8.62
C MET A 304 14.78 -16.16 -8.97
N LEU A 305 14.75 -16.53 -10.23
CA LEU A 305 15.19 -17.86 -10.71
C LEU A 305 16.73 -18.01 -10.69
N ILE A 306 17.46 -16.89 -10.59
CA ILE A 306 18.92 -16.87 -10.50
C ILE A 306 19.32 -16.99 -9.02
N THR A 307 19.67 -18.20 -8.59
CA THR A 307 19.92 -18.52 -7.17
C THR A 307 21.39 -18.53 -6.79
N SER A 308 22.30 -18.49 -7.77
CA SER A 308 23.76 -18.59 -7.55
C SER A 308 24.43 -17.26 -7.17
N TRP A 309 23.69 -16.15 -7.22
CA TRP A 309 24.27 -14.82 -7.08
C TRP A 309 23.35 -13.90 -6.24
N VAL A 310 23.72 -13.67 -4.98
CA VAL A 310 22.89 -12.92 -4.03
C VAL A 310 22.59 -11.48 -4.46
N GLN A 311 23.51 -10.82 -5.20
CA GLN A 311 23.32 -9.45 -5.68
C GLN A 311 22.16 -9.31 -6.67
N ILE A 312 21.66 -10.43 -7.22
CA ILE A 312 20.46 -10.43 -8.07
C ILE A 312 19.26 -9.85 -7.35
N LEU A 313 19.20 -9.97 -6.01
CA LEU A 313 18.12 -9.43 -5.18
C LEU A 313 18.08 -7.88 -5.23
N ILE A 314 19.22 -7.23 -5.34
CA ILE A 314 19.29 -5.77 -5.52
C ILE A 314 18.73 -5.40 -6.89
N ILE A 315 19.11 -6.13 -7.94
CA ILE A 315 18.64 -5.87 -9.31
C ILE A 315 17.13 -6.11 -9.37
N MET A 316 16.64 -7.22 -8.79
CA MET A 316 15.22 -7.52 -8.66
C MET A 316 14.48 -6.37 -7.98
N MET A 317 15.00 -5.88 -6.83
CA MET A 317 14.37 -4.79 -6.08
C MET A 317 14.33 -3.49 -6.88
N VAL A 318 15.38 -3.17 -7.66
CA VAL A 318 15.40 -2.01 -8.55
C VAL A 318 14.31 -2.12 -9.61
N PHE A 319 14.19 -3.26 -10.29
CA PHE A 319 13.12 -3.48 -11.29
C PHE A 319 11.72 -3.40 -10.66
N MET A 320 11.52 -4.03 -9.49
CA MET A 320 10.27 -3.97 -8.75
C MET A 320 9.91 -2.54 -8.37
N THR A 321 10.88 -1.74 -7.90
CA THR A 321 10.66 -0.35 -7.50
C THR A 321 10.29 0.54 -8.68
N PHE A 322 10.96 0.41 -9.82
CA PHE A 322 10.56 1.13 -11.04
C PHE A 322 9.15 0.73 -11.49
N ALA A 323 8.85 -0.57 -11.43
CA ALA A 323 7.53 -1.07 -11.76
C ALA A 323 6.44 -0.48 -10.84
N GLU A 324 6.70 -0.38 -9.55
CA GLU A 324 5.83 0.23 -8.55
C GLU A 324 5.56 1.71 -8.88
N MET A 325 6.60 2.48 -9.19
CA MET A 325 6.47 3.89 -9.60
C MET A 325 5.72 4.05 -10.93
N PHE A 326 5.73 3.05 -11.81
CA PHE A 326 4.98 3.07 -13.07
C PHE A 326 3.52 2.62 -12.87
N VAL A 327 3.25 1.73 -11.92
CA VAL A 327 1.89 1.20 -11.72
C VAL A 327 1.05 2.11 -10.84
N PHE A 328 1.45 2.34 -9.58
CA PHE A 328 0.53 2.91 -8.59
C PHE A 328 0.08 4.35 -8.87
N PRO A 329 0.95 5.33 -9.19
CA PRO A 329 0.47 6.68 -9.43
C PRO A 329 -0.36 6.78 -10.71
N PHE A 330 0.00 6.05 -11.76
CA PHE A 330 -0.69 6.14 -13.05
C PHE A 330 -1.97 5.31 -13.10
N SER A 331 -2.05 4.18 -12.39
CA SER A 331 -3.29 3.41 -12.27
C SER A 331 -4.36 4.19 -11.48
N ASN A 332 -3.98 4.82 -10.37
CA ASN A 332 -4.86 5.69 -9.61
C ASN A 332 -5.36 6.87 -10.47
N SER A 333 -4.43 7.51 -11.16
CA SER A 333 -4.74 8.65 -12.05
C SER A 333 -5.65 8.25 -13.22
N PHE A 334 -5.46 7.07 -13.82
CA PHE A 334 -6.35 6.57 -14.87
C PHE A 334 -7.73 6.24 -14.33
N ALA A 335 -7.84 5.51 -13.22
CA ALA A 335 -9.11 5.17 -12.59
C ALA A 335 -9.94 6.42 -12.26
N MET A 336 -9.31 7.46 -11.71
CA MET A 336 -9.95 8.74 -11.44
C MET A 336 -10.39 9.45 -12.73
N SER A 337 -9.55 9.48 -13.77
CA SER A 337 -9.87 10.15 -15.03
C SER A 337 -10.92 9.43 -15.85
N ARG A 338 -11.12 8.13 -15.62
CA ARG A 338 -12.15 7.31 -16.28
C ARG A 338 -13.53 7.52 -15.69
N ALA A 339 -13.58 7.91 -14.42
CA ALA A 339 -14.84 8.09 -13.70
C ALA A 339 -15.64 9.28 -14.29
N PRO A 340 -16.93 9.09 -14.63
CA PRO A 340 -17.83 10.19 -14.96
C PRO A 340 -17.99 11.15 -13.77
N LYS A 341 -18.25 12.43 -14.04
CA LYS A 341 -18.47 13.43 -12.98
C LYS A 341 -19.62 13.00 -12.06
N GLY A 342 -19.35 13.00 -10.75
CA GLY A 342 -20.29 12.57 -9.72
C GLY A 342 -20.28 11.07 -9.41
N HIS A 343 -19.51 10.26 -10.14
CA HIS A 343 -19.34 8.83 -9.89
C HIS A 343 -17.91 8.43 -9.52
N GLU A 344 -17.03 9.41 -9.27
CA GLU A 344 -15.62 9.21 -8.93
C GLU A 344 -15.44 8.30 -7.73
N GLY A 345 -16.27 8.47 -6.70
CA GLY A 345 -16.23 7.64 -5.50
C GLY A 345 -16.48 6.15 -5.78
N ARG A 346 -17.42 5.83 -6.68
CA ARG A 346 -17.73 4.44 -7.04
C ARG A 346 -16.58 3.78 -7.81
N TYR A 347 -16.00 4.48 -8.79
CA TYR A 347 -14.85 3.98 -9.55
C TYR A 347 -13.64 3.75 -8.65
N MET A 348 -13.35 4.71 -7.76
CA MET A 348 -12.23 4.61 -6.83
C MET A 348 -12.44 3.54 -5.77
N ALA A 349 -13.68 3.30 -5.32
CA ALA A 349 -13.97 2.20 -4.41
C ALA A 349 -13.66 0.84 -5.05
N ILE A 350 -14.15 0.59 -6.28
CA ILE A 350 -13.90 -0.67 -7.01
C ILE A 350 -12.39 -0.82 -7.31
N PHE A 351 -11.73 0.28 -7.70
CA PHE A 351 -10.28 0.30 -7.89
C PHE A 351 -9.52 -0.10 -6.61
N THR A 352 -9.88 0.46 -5.46
CA THR A 352 -9.26 0.11 -4.17
C THR A 352 -9.54 -1.34 -3.79
N MET A 353 -10.76 -1.84 -4.02
CA MET A 353 -11.11 -3.23 -3.78
C MET A 353 -10.27 -4.20 -4.62
N SER A 354 -9.85 -3.82 -5.83
CA SER A 354 -8.99 -4.66 -6.67
C SER A 354 -7.63 -4.94 -6.00
N TYR A 355 -7.05 -3.97 -5.31
CA TYR A 355 -5.80 -4.17 -4.55
C TYR A 355 -6.01 -4.98 -3.28
N SER A 356 -7.12 -4.82 -2.59
CA SER A 356 -7.45 -5.66 -1.42
C SER A 356 -7.61 -7.13 -1.84
N MET A 357 -8.28 -7.38 -2.97
CA MET A 357 -8.39 -8.72 -3.54
C MET A 357 -7.02 -9.28 -3.97
N ALA A 358 -6.18 -8.44 -4.58
CA ALA A 358 -4.81 -8.81 -4.96
C ALA A 358 -3.97 -9.21 -3.75
N HIS A 359 -4.09 -8.52 -2.62
CA HIS A 359 -3.38 -8.86 -1.39
C HIS A 359 -3.77 -10.26 -0.88
N ILE A 360 -5.06 -10.56 -0.87
CA ILE A 360 -5.58 -11.88 -0.47
C ILE A 360 -5.06 -12.98 -1.40
N LEU A 361 -5.17 -12.76 -2.73
CA LEU A 361 -4.75 -13.72 -3.74
C LEU A 361 -3.23 -13.93 -3.73
N SER A 362 -2.44 -12.86 -3.57
CA SER A 362 -0.98 -12.92 -3.53
C SER A 362 -0.49 -13.89 -2.45
N ALA A 363 -0.97 -13.71 -1.23
CA ALA A 363 -0.57 -14.56 -0.11
C ALA A 363 -1.02 -16.01 -0.30
N LYS A 364 -2.29 -16.23 -0.67
CA LYS A 364 -2.85 -17.58 -0.78
C LYS A 364 -2.23 -18.34 -1.94
N VAL A 365 -2.15 -17.74 -3.12
CA VAL A 365 -1.60 -18.38 -4.32
C VAL A 365 -0.10 -18.60 -4.18
N GLY A 366 0.65 -17.58 -3.73
CA GLY A 366 2.10 -17.70 -3.54
C GLY A 366 2.49 -18.80 -2.57
N MET A 367 1.86 -18.84 -1.38
CA MET A 367 2.14 -19.87 -0.39
C MET A 367 1.73 -21.28 -0.85
N ALA A 368 0.60 -21.41 -1.56
CA ALA A 368 0.16 -22.70 -2.08
C ALA A 368 1.11 -23.22 -3.18
N LEU A 369 1.61 -22.34 -4.05
CA LEU A 369 2.59 -22.71 -5.08
C LEU A 369 3.90 -23.18 -4.46
N ILE A 370 4.40 -22.47 -3.44
CA ILE A 370 5.64 -22.83 -2.76
C ILE A 370 5.48 -24.16 -2.01
N ASP A 371 4.35 -24.36 -1.34
CA ASP A 371 4.05 -25.59 -0.58
C ASP A 371 4.00 -26.84 -1.49
N SER A 372 3.41 -26.68 -2.71
CA SER A 372 3.20 -27.81 -3.62
C SER A 372 4.35 -28.04 -4.60
N TRP A 373 4.98 -26.97 -5.10
CA TRP A 373 5.92 -27.05 -6.24
C TRP A 373 7.21 -26.22 -6.04
N GLY A 374 7.36 -25.60 -4.86
CA GLY A 374 8.56 -24.85 -4.50
C GLY A 374 8.63 -23.44 -5.11
N TYR A 375 9.70 -22.73 -4.77
CA TYR A 375 9.92 -21.34 -5.16
C TYR A 375 10.03 -21.13 -6.66
N THR A 376 10.70 -22.05 -7.38
CA THR A 376 10.88 -21.96 -8.84
C THR A 376 9.55 -21.84 -9.55
N ALA A 377 8.58 -22.69 -9.19
CA ALA A 377 7.24 -22.67 -9.77
C ALA A 377 6.51 -21.36 -9.46
N ASN A 378 6.65 -20.86 -8.21
CA ASN A 378 6.08 -19.57 -7.83
C ASN A 378 6.64 -18.42 -8.69
N TRP A 379 7.97 -18.35 -8.88
CA TRP A 379 8.57 -17.27 -9.66
C TRP A 379 8.23 -17.34 -11.16
N ILE A 380 8.16 -18.54 -11.74
CA ILE A 380 7.70 -18.72 -13.12
C ILE A 380 6.24 -18.26 -13.26
N PHE A 381 5.38 -18.69 -12.35
CA PHE A 381 3.95 -18.32 -12.39
C PHE A 381 3.76 -16.80 -12.22
N MET A 382 4.38 -16.21 -11.22
CA MET A 382 4.26 -14.77 -10.95
C MET A 382 4.88 -13.92 -12.06
N GLY A 383 6.06 -14.31 -12.59
CA GLY A 383 6.67 -13.64 -13.73
C GLY A 383 5.78 -13.68 -14.97
N THR A 384 5.14 -14.83 -15.24
CA THR A 384 4.19 -15.01 -16.35
C THR A 384 2.94 -14.14 -16.16
N LEU A 385 2.41 -14.04 -14.93
CA LEU A 385 1.32 -13.11 -14.62
C LEU A 385 1.70 -11.66 -14.95
N GLY A 386 2.93 -11.24 -14.73
CA GLY A 386 3.41 -9.91 -15.11
C GLY A 386 3.29 -9.65 -16.62
N ILE A 387 3.63 -10.63 -17.44
CA ILE A 387 3.44 -10.57 -18.90
C ILE A 387 1.95 -10.49 -19.26
N ILE A 388 1.10 -11.28 -18.61
CA ILE A 388 -0.36 -11.23 -18.80
C ILE A 388 -0.89 -9.84 -18.43
N GLY A 389 -0.46 -9.27 -17.30
CA GLY A 389 -0.81 -7.92 -16.86
C GLY A 389 -0.42 -6.85 -17.89
N MET A 390 0.77 -6.97 -18.48
CA MET A 390 1.20 -6.11 -19.59
C MET A 390 0.23 -6.18 -20.77
N PHE A 391 -0.15 -7.38 -21.21
CA PHE A 391 -1.08 -7.54 -22.35
C PHE A 391 -2.48 -7.01 -22.02
N LEU A 392 -3.00 -7.20 -20.82
CA LEU A 392 -4.27 -6.59 -20.39
C LEU A 392 -4.21 -5.06 -20.43
N GLY A 393 -3.10 -4.47 -20.01
CA GLY A 393 -2.90 -3.03 -20.11
C GLY A 393 -2.84 -2.56 -21.57
N ILE A 394 -2.14 -3.26 -22.47
CA ILE A 394 -2.12 -2.95 -23.90
C ILE A 394 -3.52 -3.08 -24.51
N TRP A 395 -4.28 -4.10 -24.12
CA TRP A 395 -5.66 -4.29 -24.56
C TRP A 395 -6.56 -3.15 -24.10
N THR A 396 -6.48 -2.78 -22.82
CA THR A 396 -7.18 -1.60 -22.28
C THR A 396 -6.87 -0.34 -23.11
N TYR A 397 -5.59 -0.11 -23.40
CA TYR A 397 -5.19 1.04 -24.22
C TYR A 397 -5.85 1.05 -25.60
N LYS A 398 -5.88 -0.10 -26.31
CA LYS A 398 -6.53 -0.24 -27.60
C LYS A 398 -8.04 0.00 -27.52
N MET A 399 -8.71 -0.49 -26.45
CA MET A 399 -10.14 -0.27 -26.23
C MET A 399 -10.46 1.22 -26.03
N VAL A 400 -9.69 1.92 -25.17
CA VAL A 400 -9.86 3.36 -24.92
C VAL A 400 -9.60 4.18 -26.17
N GLN A 401 -8.63 3.82 -27.01
CA GLN A 401 -8.40 4.49 -28.29
C GLN A 401 -9.59 4.35 -29.25
N LYS A 402 -10.20 3.17 -29.33
CA LYS A 402 -11.40 2.96 -30.17
C LYS A 402 -12.58 3.82 -29.72
N GLU A 403 -12.78 3.98 -28.41
CA GLU A 403 -13.85 4.86 -27.88
C GLU A 403 -13.65 6.35 -28.22
N GLN A 404 -12.40 6.80 -28.37
CA GLN A 404 -12.08 8.18 -28.73
C GLN A 404 -12.24 8.48 -30.24
N LEU A 405 -12.32 7.45 -31.07
CA LEU A 405 -12.49 7.55 -32.52
C LEU A 405 -13.97 7.49 -32.96
N HIS A 406 -14.85 7.11 -32.06
CA HIS A 406 -16.31 7.12 -32.20
C HIS A 406 -16.94 8.20 -31.33
#